data_d3b808fda130ef73c559e41a5ff6792b
#
_entry.id   d3b808fda130ef73c559e41a5ff6792b
#
_cell.length_a   1.000
_cell.length_b   1.000
_cell.length_c   1.000
_cell.angle_alpha   90.00
_cell.angle_beta   90.00
_cell.angle_gamma   90.00
#
_symmetry.space_group_name_H-M   'P 1'
#
loop_
_entity.id
_entity.type
_entity.pdbx_description
1 polymer ?
#
loop_
_entity_poly.entity_id
_entity_poly.type
_entity_poly.pdbx_seq_one_letter_code
_entity_poly.pdbx_strand_id
1 'polypeptide(L)'
;MATTQKSSSQPAKAAPKKVARPAVKAAAKPARKPAAKPTVKKTVKPAVKATVKSVAKPAAKTVSRKVPKPGKPPVIQWKPQKFVVTHLKGAEFKPGLRTYAHYRDLALDKATGGAVQAHVIRLIGPCDPKVVALPHYHGVQFQMVYMLKGWMVGDYEGQGTIRMEEGSCWIQPNGIRHTVLDYSHNCEMVEIILPANFDTVTF
;
A
#
# COMPACT_ATOMS: atom_id res chain seq x y z
N MET A 1 70.27 20.52 19.02
CA MET A 1 69.53 19.34 19.53
C MET A 1 68.71 18.77 18.38
N ALA A 2 69.13 17.65 17.80
CA ALA A 2 68.52 17.03 16.64
C ALA A 2 67.45 16.03 17.11
N THR A 3 66.21 16.22 16.65
CA THR A 3 65.10 15.32 16.97
C THR A 3 64.92 14.35 15.82
N THR A 4 65.15 13.08 16.07
CA THR A 4 65.05 11.97 15.11
C THR A 4 63.60 11.57 14.91
N GLN A 5 63.07 11.66 13.70
CA GLN A 5 61.78 11.11 13.30
C GLN A 5 61.89 9.60 13.03
N LYS A 6 61.14 8.79 13.74
CA LYS A 6 60.94 7.34 13.49
C LYS A 6 59.88 7.16 12.42
N SER A 7 60.29 6.62 11.27
CA SER A 7 59.41 6.12 10.21
C SER A 7 58.76 4.79 10.65
N SER A 8 57.42 4.72 10.76
CA SER A 8 56.71 3.47 10.98
C SER A 8 56.21 2.96 9.64
N SER A 9 56.78 1.87 9.15
CA SER A 9 56.33 1.13 7.97
C SER A 9 55.01 0.36 8.28
N GLN A 10 53.97 0.66 7.54
CA GLN A 10 52.72 -0.13 7.55
C GLN A 10 52.90 -1.44 6.74
N PRO A 11 52.34 -2.57 7.19
CA PRO A 11 52.36 -3.80 6.41
C PRO A 11 51.32 -3.77 5.30
N ALA A 12 51.72 -4.29 4.13
CA ALA A 12 50.91 -4.37 2.92
C ALA A 12 49.64 -5.21 3.10
N LYS A 13 48.49 -4.65 2.69
CA LYS A 13 47.20 -5.34 2.65
C LYS A 13 47.22 -6.45 1.59
N ALA A 14 47.02 -7.69 2.00
CA ALA A 14 46.87 -8.85 1.14
C ALA A 14 45.54 -8.71 0.32
N ALA A 15 45.62 -8.98 -0.97
CA ALA A 15 44.47 -8.99 -1.88
C ALA A 15 43.50 -10.17 -1.60
N PRO A 16 42.19 -10.00 -1.72
CA PRO A 16 41.24 -11.08 -1.49
C PRO A 16 41.28 -12.14 -2.60
N LYS A 17 41.42 -13.41 -2.23
CA LYS A 17 41.35 -14.56 -3.12
C LYS A 17 39.96 -14.64 -3.74
N LYS A 18 39.89 -14.69 -5.08
CA LYS A 18 38.66 -14.99 -5.84
C LYS A 18 38.17 -16.39 -5.48
N VAL A 19 37.00 -16.47 -4.84
CA VAL A 19 36.26 -17.71 -4.66
C VAL A 19 35.50 -18.00 -5.93
N ALA A 20 35.81 -19.12 -6.59
CA ALA A 20 35.09 -19.59 -7.78
C ALA A 20 33.69 -20.04 -7.41
N ARG A 21 32.67 -19.51 -8.12
CA ARG A 21 31.27 -19.96 -8.00
C ARG A 21 31.15 -21.36 -8.64
N PRO A 22 30.48 -22.33 -8.01
CA PRO A 22 30.15 -23.58 -8.66
C PRO A 22 29.10 -23.35 -9.78
N ALA A 23 29.34 -23.96 -10.93
CA ALA A 23 28.42 -23.93 -12.07
C ALA A 23 27.14 -24.70 -11.73
N VAL A 24 26.01 -24.01 -11.77
CA VAL A 24 24.68 -24.63 -11.65
C VAL A 24 24.34 -25.30 -12.97
N LYS A 25 24.27 -26.64 -12.98
CA LYS A 25 23.78 -27.43 -14.11
C LYS A 25 22.31 -27.06 -14.36
N ALA A 26 22.02 -26.59 -15.56
CA ALA A 26 20.66 -26.35 -16.05
C ALA A 26 19.90 -27.68 -16.12
N ALA A 27 18.85 -27.83 -15.34
CA ALA A 27 17.91 -28.93 -15.42
C ALA A 27 17.01 -28.74 -16.65
N ALA A 28 16.96 -29.77 -17.53
CA ALA A 28 16.14 -29.78 -18.72
C ALA A 28 14.64 -29.79 -18.38
N LYS A 29 13.88 -28.88 -19.04
CA LYS A 29 12.42 -28.79 -18.97
C LYS A 29 11.79 -30.07 -19.56
N PRO A 30 10.81 -30.71 -18.89
CA PRO A 30 10.04 -31.76 -19.52
C PRO A 30 9.07 -31.18 -20.57
N ALA A 31 9.02 -31.79 -21.74
CA ALA A 31 8.13 -31.43 -22.83
C ALA A 31 6.65 -31.64 -22.45
N ARG A 32 5.85 -30.57 -22.53
CA ARG A 32 4.39 -30.63 -22.38
C ARG A 32 3.77 -31.26 -23.65
N LYS A 33 3.03 -32.36 -23.50
CA LYS A 33 2.12 -32.89 -24.51
C LYS A 33 1.00 -31.89 -24.82
N PRO A 34 0.58 -31.73 -26.09
CA PRO A 34 -0.55 -30.84 -26.41
C PRO A 34 -1.87 -31.46 -25.93
N ALA A 35 -2.64 -30.68 -25.18
CA ALA A 35 -3.98 -31.03 -24.73
C ALA A 35 -4.98 -30.88 -25.90
N ALA A 36 -5.82 -31.91 -26.10
CA ALA A 36 -6.88 -31.96 -27.10
C ALA A 36 -7.95 -30.88 -26.82
N LYS A 37 -8.41 -30.21 -27.88
CA LYS A 37 -9.52 -29.25 -27.86
C LYS A 37 -10.84 -29.92 -27.50
N PRO A 38 -11.64 -29.42 -26.56
CA PRO A 38 -13.00 -29.90 -26.38
C PRO A 38 -13.92 -29.28 -27.46
N THR A 39 -14.64 -30.14 -28.18
CA THR A 39 -15.68 -29.78 -29.14
C THR A 39 -16.93 -29.35 -28.39
N VAL A 40 -17.29 -28.08 -28.46
CA VAL A 40 -18.53 -27.54 -27.87
C VAL A 40 -19.70 -27.83 -28.80
N LYS A 41 -20.59 -28.74 -28.41
CA LYS A 41 -21.91 -28.91 -29.02
C LYS A 41 -22.81 -27.75 -28.63
N LYS A 42 -23.24 -26.93 -29.61
CA LYS A 42 -24.28 -25.92 -29.48
C LYS A 42 -25.63 -26.59 -29.15
N THR A 43 -26.13 -26.41 -27.94
CA THR A 43 -27.54 -26.66 -27.60
C THR A 43 -28.23 -25.33 -27.47
N VAL A 44 -29.14 -25.07 -28.39
CA VAL A 44 -30.02 -23.88 -28.39
C VAL A 44 -31.14 -24.13 -27.38
N LYS A 45 -31.29 -23.27 -26.37
CA LYS A 45 -32.47 -23.23 -25.50
C LYS A 45 -33.28 -21.96 -25.73
N PRO A 46 -34.61 -22.04 -25.66
CA PRO A 46 -35.50 -20.93 -25.99
C PRO A 46 -35.48 -19.81 -24.93
N ALA A 47 -35.63 -18.58 -25.42
CA ALA A 47 -35.72 -17.38 -24.63
C ALA A 47 -36.96 -17.34 -23.74
N VAL A 48 -36.78 -17.27 -22.44
CA VAL A 48 -37.82 -16.92 -21.47
C VAL A 48 -37.79 -15.38 -21.31
N LYS A 49 -38.84 -14.70 -21.75
CA LYS A 49 -39.06 -13.26 -21.46
C LYS A 49 -39.33 -13.10 -19.98
N ALA A 50 -38.36 -12.64 -19.21
CA ALA A 50 -38.57 -12.19 -17.84
C ALA A 50 -38.98 -10.72 -17.86
N THR A 51 -40.24 -10.44 -17.54
CA THR A 51 -40.78 -9.10 -17.30
C THR A 51 -40.20 -8.58 -15.97
N VAL A 52 -39.23 -7.69 -16.07
CA VAL A 52 -38.68 -7.03 -14.86
C VAL A 52 -39.66 -5.93 -14.46
N LYS A 53 -40.48 -6.16 -13.43
CA LYS A 53 -41.22 -5.12 -12.72
C LYS A 53 -40.24 -4.20 -12.01
N SER A 54 -40.17 -2.94 -12.48
CA SER A 54 -39.43 -1.86 -11.82
C SER A 54 -40.01 -1.63 -10.42
N VAL A 55 -39.30 -2.07 -9.39
CA VAL A 55 -39.57 -1.67 -8.01
C VAL A 55 -38.92 -0.31 -7.79
N ALA A 56 -39.72 0.72 -7.68
CA ALA A 56 -39.27 2.06 -7.32
C ALA A 56 -38.58 2.03 -5.95
N LYS A 57 -37.29 2.38 -5.95
CA LYS A 57 -36.46 2.53 -4.75
C LYS A 57 -37.01 3.72 -3.94
N PRO A 58 -37.33 3.58 -2.64
CA PRO A 58 -37.75 4.73 -1.84
C PRO A 58 -36.60 5.73 -1.77
N ALA A 59 -36.88 6.98 -2.10
CA ALA A 59 -35.94 8.08 -1.99
C ALA A 59 -35.59 8.29 -0.51
N ALA A 60 -34.42 7.81 -0.09
CA ALA A 60 -33.85 8.16 1.19
C ALA A 60 -33.59 9.67 1.20
N LYS A 61 -34.25 10.40 2.10
CA LYS A 61 -33.95 11.81 2.36
C LYS A 61 -32.51 11.91 2.85
N THR A 62 -31.60 12.26 1.96
CA THR A 62 -30.21 12.51 2.29
C THR A 62 -30.16 13.80 3.09
N VAL A 63 -30.04 13.69 4.41
CA VAL A 63 -29.68 14.82 5.26
C VAL A 63 -28.23 15.17 4.91
N SER A 64 -28.04 16.15 4.06
CA SER A 64 -26.73 16.69 3.70
C SER A 64 -26.11 17.34 4.94
N ARG A 65 -25.41 16.55 5.77
CA ARG A 65 -24.49 17.11 6.76
C ARG A 65 -23.39 17.83 5.98
N LYS A 66 -23.27 19.16 6.19
CA LYS A 66 -22.17 19.93 5.61
C LYS A 66 -20.86 19.33 6.15
N VAL A 67 -20.14 18.60 5.31
CA VAL A 67 -18.82 18.11 5.64
C VAL A 67 -17.88 19.30 5.72
N PRO A 68 -17.07 19.45 6.78
CA PRO A 68 -16.10 20.54 6.87
C PRO A 68 -15.15 20.49 5.66
N LYS A 69 -14.82 21.64 5.11
CA LYS A 69 -13.79 21.73 4.09
C LYS A 69 -12.43 21.44 4.73
N PRO A 70 -11.51 20.72 4.04
CA PRO A 70 -10.19 20.49 4.55
C PRO A 70 -9.47 21.81 4.77
N GLY A 71 -8.81 21.95 5.93
CA GLY A 71 -7.92 23.05 6.23
C GLY A 71 -6.65 23.05 5.37
N LYS A 72 -5.85 24.10 5.48
CA LYS A 72 -4.49 24.05 4.92
C LYS A 72 -3.70 22.99 5.67
N PRO A 73 -3.00 22.07 4.97
CA PRO A 73 -2.17 21.08 5.63
C PRO A 73 -1.03 21.77 6.42
N PRO A 74 -0.55 21.16 7.53
CA PRO A 74 0.57 21.69 8.30
C PRO A 74 1.81 21.89 7.42
N VAL A 75 2.54 22.97 7.64
CA VAL A 75 3.80 23.25 6.94
C VAL A 75 4.89 22.31 7.45
N ILE A 76 5.55 21.59 6.54
CA ILE A 76 6.67 20.72 6.89
C ILE A 76 7.92 21.56 7.14
N GLN A 77 8.52 21.39 8.31
CA GLN A 77 9.83 21.91 8.63
C GLN A 77 10.86 20.78 8.53
N TRP A 78 11.65 20.79 7.47
CA TRP A 78 12.68 19.78 7.25
C TRP A 78 13.81 19.94 8.28
N LYS A 79 14.11 18.84 8.97
CA LYS A 79 15.24 18.70 9.89
C LYS A 79 16.28 17.78 9.27
N PRO A 80 17.55 17.79 9.74
CA PRO A 80 18.53 16.81 9.34
C PRO A 80 18.00 15.38 9.53
N GLN A 81 18.08 14.58 8.46
CA GLN A 81 17.57 13.22 8.46
C GLN A 81 18.59 12.26 9.05
N LYS A 82 18.10 11.20 9.67
CA LYS A 82 18.93 10.10 10.19
C LYS A 82 18.78 8.88 9.28
N PHE A 83 19.88 8.16 9.10
CA PHE A 83 19.81 6.88 8.40
C PHE A 83 18.97 5.89 9.23
N VAL A 84 18.04 5.21 8.56
CA VAL A 84 17.20 4.15 9.15
C VAL A 84 17.04 3.02 8.14
N VAL A 85 17.03 1.80 8.64
CA VAL A 85 16.63 0.61 7.90
C VAL A 85 15.71 -0.25 8.77
N THR A 86 14.63 -0.74 8.20
CA THR A 86 13.72 -1.68 8.85
C THR A 86 13.59 -2.93 8.01
N HIS A 87 13.49 -4.09 8.67
CA HIS A 87 13.36 -5.37 7.99
C HIS A 87 12.00 -5.98 8.25
N LEU A 88 11.47 -6.72 7.26
CA LEU A 88 10.21 -7.44 7.44
C LEU A 88 10.38 -8.64 8.38
N LYS A 89 11.54 -9.32 8.34
CA LYS A 89 11.82 -10.45 9.22
C LYS A 89 11.85 -9.99 10.68
N GLY A 90 11.00 -10.58 11.51
CA GLY A 90 10.86 -10.21 12.92
C GLY A 90 10.07 -8.92 13.17
N ALA A 91 9.51 -8.30 12.12
CA ALA A 91 8.69 -7.11 12.30
C ALA A 91 7.29 -7.45 12.80
N GLU A 92 6.77 -6.60 13.66
CA GLU A 92 5.40 -6.69 14.15
C GLU A 92 4.46 -5.80 13.32
N PHE A 93 3.28 -6.35 13.03
CA PHE A 93 2.13 -5.59 12.57
C PHE A 93 1.21 -5.34 13.76
N LYS A 94 0.99 -4.07 14.11
CA LYS A 94 0.22 -3.67 15.29
C LYS A 94 -1.16 -3.14 14.88
N PRO A 95 -2.20 -3.37 15.68
CA PRO A 95 -3.47 -2.68 15.50
C PRO A 95 -3.24 -1.16 15.46
N GLY A 96 -4.08 -0.45 14.72
CA GLY A 96 -4.00 1.00 14.58
C GLY A 96 -5.38 1.64 14.52
N LEU A 97 -5.49 2.74 13.76
CA LEU A 97 -6.72 3.55 13.66
C LEU A 97 -7.93 2.73 13.20
N ARG A 98 -7.73 1.78 12.30
CA ARG A 98 -8.81 0.96 11.73
C ARG A 98 -8.77 -0.46 12.31
N THR A 99 -9.90 -0.94 12.80
CA THR A 99 -10.02 -2.28 13.40
C THR A 99 -9.72 -3.41 12.41
N TYR A 100 -9.89 -3.15 11.11
CA TYR A 100 -9.64 -4.09 10.02
C TYR A 100 -8.23 -3.94 9.41
N ALA A 101 -7.32 -3.19 10.07
CA ALA A 101 -5.97 -2.95 9.55
C ALA A 101 -4.92 -3.07 10.64
N HIS A 102 -3.82 -3.73 10.31
CA HIS A 102 -2.61 -3.73 11.10
C HIS A 102 -1.51 -2.97 10.36
N TYR A 103 -0.65 -2.31 11.11
CA TYR A 103 0.35 -1.38 10.60
C TYR A 103 1.76 -1.81 11.02
N ARG A 104 2.68 -1.84 10.07
CA ARG A 104 4.12 -1.98 10.33
C ARG A 104 4.79 -0.64 10.07
N ASP A 105 5.26 0.01 11.13
CA ASP A 105 6.00 1.27 11.05
C ASP A 105 7.34 1.06 10.32
N LEU A 106 7.67 1.96 9.40
CA LEU A 106 8.94 2.00 8.67
C LEU A 106 9.94 2.97 9.30
N ALA A 107 9.61 3.56 10.45
CA ALA A 107 10.44 4.46 11.26
C ALA A 107 10.88 5.77 10.58
N LEU A 108 10.18 6.18 9.51
CA LEU A 108 10.51 7.42 8.79
C LEU A 108 10.18 8.66 9.60
N ASP A 109 9.12 8.63 10.42
CA ASP A 109 8.78 9.75 11.31
C ASP A 109 9.96 10.16 12.19
N LYS A 110 10.53 9.22 12.92
CA LYS A 110 11.69 9.46 13.80
C LYS A 110 12.94 9.87 13.00
N ALA A 111 13.14 9.26 11.83
CA ALA A 111 14.31 9.53 10.99
C ALA A 111 14.27 10.91 10.34
N THR A 112 13.08 11.46 10.10
CA THR A 112 12.85 12.76 9.45
C THR A 112 12.43 13.87 10.40
N GLY A 113 12.31 13.56 11.71
CA GLY A 113 11.87 14.51 12.72
C GLY A 113 10.44 15.02 12.51
N GLY A 114 9.53 14.13 12.12
CA GLY A 114 8.11 14.41 11.92
C GLY A 114 7.72 14.84 10.51
N ALA A 115 8.68 14.90 9.56
CA ALA A 115 8.37 15.32 8.20
C ALA A 115 7.64 14.25 7.38
N VAL A 116 7.99 12.98 7.56
CA VAL A 116 7.44 11.86 6.77
C VAL A 116 7.01 10.73 7.69
N GLN A 117 5.81 10.22 7.53
CA GLN A 117 5.41 8.91 8.02
C GLN A 117 5.36 7.92 6.86
N ALA A 118 5.81 6.70 7.11
CA ALA A 118 5.56 5.59 6.20
C ALA A 118 5.29 4.31 6.99
N HIS A 119 4.34 3.54 6.51
CA HIS A 119 4.01 2.23 7.09
C HIS A 119 3.51 1.26 6.03
N VAL A 120 3.63 -0.03 6.32
CA VAL A 120 2.91 -1.06 5.56
C VAL A 120 1.60 -1.34 6.28
N ILE A 121 0.50 -1.23 5.56
CA ILE A 121 -0.84 -1.58 6.02
C ILE A 121 -1.14 -2.99 5.55
N ARG A 122 -1.58 -3.85 6.46
CA ARG A 122 -2.12 -5.17 6.15
C ARG A 122 -3.59 -5.18 6.55
N LEU A 123 -4.47 -5.37 5.58
CA LEU A 123 -5.88 -5.55 5.86
C LEU A 123 -6.13 -6.98 6.35
N ILE A 124 -6.93 -7.12 7.40
CA ILE A 124 -7.13 -8.38 8.13
C ILE A 124 -8.58 -8.83 8.09
N GLY A 125 -8.76 -10.13 8.08
CA GLY A 125 -10.08 -10.77 8.03
C GLY A 125 -10.75 -10.63 6.65
N PRO A 126 -11.95 -11.17 6.53
CA PRO A 126 -12.82 -10.89 5.41
C PRO A 126 -13.29 -9.44 5.47
N CYS A 127 -13.45 -8.80 4.30
CA CYS A 127 -14.01 -7.46 4.24
C CYS A 127 -15.46 -7.45 4.74
N ASP A 128 -15.75 -6.62 5.74
CA ASP A 128 -17.12 -6.30 6.15
C ASP A 128 -17.45 -4.87 5.73
N PRO A 129 -18.29 -4.67 4.70
CA PRO A 129 -18.66 -3.34 4.21
C PRO A 129 -19.25 -2.42 5.28
N LYS A 130 -19.87 -2.96 6.33
CA LYS A 130 -20.42 -2.17 7.45
C LYS A 130 -19.33 -1.56 8.33
N VAL A 131 -18.15 -2.19 8.35
CA VAL A 131 -17.00 -1.77 9.16
C VAL A 131 -16.07 -0.88 8.37
N VAL A 132 -15.81 -1.21 7.09
CA VAL A 132 -14.79 -0.53 6.28
C VAL A 132 -15.30 0.70 5.56
N ALA A 133 -16.60 0.75 5.20
CA ALA A 133 -17.19 1.83 4.42
C ALA A 133 -17.41 3.10 5.28
N LEU A 134 -16.33 3.65 5.84
CA LEU A 134 -16.32 4.88 6.62
C LEU A 134 -15.72 6.02 5.77
N PRO A 135 -16.55 6.91 5.19
CA PRO A 135 -16.05 8.04 4.42
C PRO A 135 -15.19 8.97 5.27
N HIS A 136 -14.04 9.35 4.75
CA HIS A 136 -13.11 10.24 5.45
C HIS A 136 -12.18 10.95 4.47
N TYR A 137 -11.43 11.94 4.98
CA TYR A 137 -10.31 12.56 4.29
C TYR A 137 -9.15 12.83 5.26
N HIS A 138 -7.99 13.13 4.71
CA HIS A 138 -6.78 13.49 5.46
C HIS A 138 -6.33 14.91 5.15
N GLY A 139 -5.87 15.63 6.20
CA GLY A 139 -5.25 16.94 6.10
C GLY A 139 -3.74 16.80 5.86
N VAL A 140 -3.31 16.56 4.62
CA VAL A 140 -1.94 16.20 4.27
C VAL A 140 -1.36 17.13 3.20
N GLN A 141 -0.04 17.28 3.16
CA GLN A 141 0.64 17.91 2.03
C GLN A 141 0.88 16.91 0.89
N PHE A 142 1.08 15.66 1.25
CA PHE A 142 1.27 14.57 0.30
C PHE A 142 0.85 13.26 0.94
N GLN A 143 0.18 12.41 0.17
CA GLN A 143 -0.12 11.04 0.55
C GLN A 143 -0.08 10.18 -0.69
N MET A 144 0.74 9.15 -0.64
CA MET A 144 0.87 8.15 -1.70
C MET A 144 0.63 6.76 -1.14
N VAL A 145 -0.08 5.94 -1.89
CA VAL A 145 -0.27 4.53 -1.58
C VAL A 145 0.23 3.68 -2.75
N TYR A 146 0.90 2.57 -2.42
CA TYR A 146 1.35 1.59 -3.40
C TYR A 146 0.93 0.19 -2.95
N MET A 147 0.21 -0.52 -3.82
CA MET A 147 -0.27 -1.86 -3.53
C MET A 147 0.86 -2.89 -3.64
N LEU A 148 1.15 -3.56 -2.52
CA LEU A 148 2.19 -4.59 -2.45
C LEU A 148 1.66 -5.98 -2.77
N LYS A 149 0.42 -6.28 -2.35
CA LYS A 149 -0.23 -7.59 -2.55
C LYS A 149 -1.73 -7.46 -2.59
N GLY A 150 -2.37 -8.35 -3.32
CA GLY A 150 -3.81 -8.44 -3.41
C GLY A 150 -4.44 -7.27 -4.14
N TRP A 151 -5.62 -6.88 -3.70
CA TRP A 151 -6.39 -5.79 -4.30
C TRP A 151 -7.28 -5.10 -3.28
N MET A 152 -7.64 -3.86 -3.58
CA MET A 152 -8.61 -3.05 -2.83
C MET A 152 -9.51 -2.29 -3.80
N VAL A 153 -10.78 -2.12 -3.44
CA VAL A 153 -11.73 -1.24 -4.11
C VAL A 153 -12.00 -0.05 -3.21
N GLY A 154 -11.79 1.14 -3.73
CA GLY A 154 -12.09 2.39 -3.04
C GLY A 154 -12.97 3.29 -3.90
N ASP A 155 -13.76 4.14 -3.24
CA ASP A 155 -14.49 5.24 -3.88
C ASP A 155 -13.80 6.56 -3.52
N TYR A 156 -13.54 7.38 -4.53
CA TYR A 156 -12.79 8.64 -4.40
C TYR A 156 -13.58 9.80 -4.99
N GLU A 157 -13.68 10.89 -4.25
CA GLU A 157 -14.40 12.09 -4.66
C GLU A 157 -13.96 12.58 -6.05
N GLY A 158 -14.91 12.69 -6.97
CA GLY A 158 -14.67 13.13 -8.35
C GLY A 158 -14.01 12.11 -9.26
N GLN A 159 -13.60 10.95 -8.75
CA GLN A 159 -12.97 9.87 -9.52
C GLN A 159 -13.86 8.61 -9.60
N GLY A 160 -14.80 8.47 -8.65
CA GLY A 160 -15.65 7.30 -8.53
C GLY A 160 -14.94 6.07 -7.94
N THR A 161 -15.54 4.92 -8.17
CA THR A 161 -15.07 3.64 -7.63
C THR A 161 -13.94 3.08 -8.50
N ILE A 162 -12.79 2.81 -7.88
CA ILE A 162 -11.58 2.31 -8.54
C ILE A 162 -11.11 1.05 -7.82
N ARG A 163 -10.70 0.05 -8.60
CA ARG A 163 -10.02 -1.15 -8.11
C ARG A 163 -8.51 -0.98 -8.31
N MET A 164 -7.76 -1.03 -7.22
CA MET A 164 -6.30 -1.06 -7.20
C MET A 164 -5.82 -2.49 -6.98
N GLU A 165 -4.82 -2.92 -7.74
CA GLU A 165 -4.24 -4.26 -7.71
C GLU A 165 -2.74 -4.19 -7.38
N GLU A 166 -2.11 -5.32 -7.20
CA GLU A 166 -0.65 -5.41 -6.99
C GLU A 166 0.10 -4.60 -8.05
N GLY A 167 0.99 -3.69 -7.62
CA GLY A 167 1.69 -2.75 -8.47
C GLY A 167 0.97 -1.42 -8.72
N SER A 168 -0.31 -1.28 -8.35
CA SER A 168 -1.00 0.01 -8.45
C SER A 168 -0.40 1.05 -7.51
N CYS A 169 -0.27 2.28 -8.02
CA CYS A 169 0.18 3.44 -7.24
C CYS A 169 -0.80 4.59 -7.43
N TRP A 170 -1.17 5.27 -6.34
CA TRP A 170 -2.04 6.45 -6.42
C TRP A 170 -1.70 7.49 -5.36
N ILE A 171 -2.09 8.72 -5.64
CA ILE A 171 -1.98 9.85 -4.73
C ILE A 171 -3.37 10.17 -4.19
N GLN A 172 -3.45 10.49 -2.91
CA GLN A 172 -4.64 11.04 -2.26
C GLN A 172 -4.37 12.52 -1.93
N PRO A 173 -4.85 13.46 -2.76
CA PRO A 173 -4.67 14.88 -2.51
C PRO A 173 -5.29 15.32 -1.18
N ASN A 174 -4.78 16.43 -0.63
CA ASN A 174 -5.33 17.03 0.58
C ASN A 174 -6.86 17.14 0.54
N GLY A 175 -7.51 16.53 1.50
CA GLY A 175 -8.96 16.63 1.67
C GLY A 175 -9.81 15.85 0.67
N ILE A 176 -9.22 15.06 -0.21
CA ILE A 176 -10.01 14.16 -1.07
C ILE A 176 -10.80 13.18 -0.22
N ARG A 177 -12.12 13.21 -0.35
CA ARG A 177 -12.98 12.25 0.33
C ARG A 177 -12.86 10.89 -0.32
N HIS A 178 -12.69 9.89 0.50
CA HIS A 178 -12.57 8.53 0.02
C HIS A 178 -13.09 7.51 1.03
N THR A 179 -13.34 6.30 0.54
CA THR A 179 -13.88 5.20 1.32
C THR A 179 -13.35 3.90 0.77
N VAL A 180 -12.95 2.99 1.65
CA VAL A 180 -12.69 1.59 1.28
C VAL A 180 -14.04 0.88 1.17
N LEU A 181 -14.26 0.16 0.06
CA LEU A 181 -15.47 -0.58 -0.19
C LEU A 181 -15.28 -2.09 -0.08
N ASP A 182 -14.13 -2.59 -0.54
CA ASP A 182 -13.82 -4.02 -0.54
C ASP A 182 -12.32 -4.27 -0.66
N TYR A 183 -11.83 -5.45 -0.26
CA TYR A 183 -10.43 -5.84 -0.39
C TYR A 183 -10.24 -7.36 -0.33
N SER A 184 -9.12 -7.83 -0.90
CA SER A 184 -8.73 -9.23 -0.82
C SER A 184 -8.17 -9.60 0.56
N HIS A 185 -8.31 -10.86 0.95
CA HIS A 185 -7.82 -11.38 2.23
C HIS A 185 -6.31 -11.15 2.47
N ASN A 186 -5.51 -11.07 1.41
CA ASN A 186 -4.05 -10.87 1.48
C ASN A 186 -3.62 -9.44 1.13
N CYS A 187 -4.52 -8.46 1.25
CA CYS A 187 -4.25 -7.09 0.84
C CYS A 187 -3.18 -6.44 1.74
N GLU A 188 -2.06 -6.04 1.12
CA GLU A 188 -1.01 -5.24 1.74
C GLU A 188 -0.65 -4.06 0.84
N MET A 189 -0.41 -2.90 1.46
CA MET A 189 0.01 -1.69 0.77
C MET A 189 1.02 -0.91 1.60
N VAL A 190 1.91 -0.17 0.95
CA VAL A 190 2.70 0.85 1.63
C VAL A 190 2.03 2.19 1.45
N GLU A 191 1.98 2.96 2.52
CA GLU A 191 1.48 4.32 2.53
C GLU A 191 2.58 5.25 3.02
N ILE A 192 2.76 6.38 2.31
CA ILE A 192 3.71 7.45 2.64
C ILE A 192 2.93 8.75 2.78
N ILE A 193 3.11 9.43 3.90
CA ILE A 193 2.31 10.60 4.29
C ILE A 193 3.24 11.73 4.74
N LEU A 194 2.93 12.96 4.36
CA LEU A 194 3.59 14.18 4.76
C LEU A 194 2.55 15.24 5.18
N PRO A 195 2.73 15.88 6.35
CA PRO A 195 3.65 15.52 7.43
C PRO A 195 3.26 14.24 8.15
N ALA A 196 4.12 13.72 9.03
CA ALA A 196 3.84 12.52 9.81
C ALA A 196 2.66 12.70 10.78
N ASN A 197 2.47 13.90 11.30
CA ASN A 197 1.30 14.26 12.10
C ASN A 197 0.27 14.98 11.23
N PHE A 198 -0.87 14.37 11.01
CA PHE A 198 -1.95 14.86 10.16
C PHE A 198 -3.32 14.52 10.74
N ASP A 199 -4.32 15.29 10.36
CA ASP A 199 -5.70 15.07 10.79
C ASP A 199 -6.42 14.09 9.86
N THR A 200 -7.25 13.22 10.46
CA THR A 200 -8.22 12.40 9.76
C THR A 200 -9.62 12.82 10.18
N VAL A 201 -10.45 13.23 9.23
CA VAL A 201 -11.84 13.63 9.45
C VAL A 201 -12.77 12.59 8.87
N THR A 202 -13.56 11.96 9.74
CA THR A 202 -14.59 10.96 9.36
C THR A 202 -15.97 11.61 9.43
N PHE A 203 -16.92 11.25 8.53
CA PHE A 203 -18.26 11.86 8.44
C PHE A 203 -19.34 10.88 7.94
#